data_5b933af6278fc9e0dae070f24f327c26
#
_entry.id   5b933af6278fc9e0dae070f24f327c26
#
_cell.length_a   1.000
_cell.length_b   1.000
_cell.length_c   1.000
_cell.angle_alpha   90.00
_cell.angle_beta   90.00
_cell.angle_gamma   90.00
#
_symmetry.space_group_name_H-M   'P 1'
#
loop_
_entity.id
_entity.type
_entity.pdbx_description
1 polymer ?
#
loop_
_entity_poly.entity_id
_entity_poly.type
_entity_poly.pdbx_seq_one_letter_code
_entity_poly.pdbx_strand_id
1 'polypeptide(L)'
;MNNSTSYNTLQSVLQTYHDNYAVPMLTLLNEMQRDRTPESLLAAIKAQDLAQAMLSHISDVVSRIAAMEHSTLTQDEADSISEEISDALLMLFQCIEETREVALELVPNTNTREALYNY
;
A
#
# COMPACT_ATOMS: atom_id res chain seq x y z
N MET A 1 17.60 3.69 25.60
CA MET A 1 17.28 5.03 25.15
C MET A 1 15.93 5.07 24.46
N ASN A 2 15.10 6.05 24.77
CA ASN A 2 13.79 6.17 24.14
C ASN A 2 13.95 6.73 22.73
N ASN A 3 13.12 6.21 21.82
CA ASN A 3 13.03 6.75 20.48
C ASN A 3 12.45 8.17 20.51
N SER A 4 12.72 8.95 19.49
CA SER A 4 12.19 10.30 19.37
C SER A 4 10.66 10.29 19.27
N THR A 5 10.03 11.39 19.66
CA THR A 5 8.58 11.56 19.55
C THR A 5 8.15 11.42 18.08
N SER A 6 8.92 12.01 17.15
CA SER A 6 8.62 11.90 15.71
C SER A 6 8.65 10.44 15.25
N TYR A 7 9.64 9.67 15.68
CA TYR A 7 9.74 8.26 15.34
C TYR A 7 8.54 7.48 15.85
N ASN A 8 8.17 7.68 17.12
CA ASN A 8 7.03 7.00 17.71
C ASN A 8 5.71 7.35 17.01
N THR A 9 5.54 8.61 16.63
CA THR A 9 4.37 9.06 15.89
C THR A 9 4.30 8.39 14.51
N LEU A 10 5.43 8.31 13.80
CA LEU A 10 5.48 7.67 12.49
C LEU A 10 5.24 6.17 12.60
N GLN A 11 5.75 5.52 13.63
CA GLN A 11 5.47 4.10 13.90
C GLN A 11 3.98 3.86 14.14
N SER A 12 3.32 4.74 14.89
CA SER A 12 1.87 4.67 15.11
C SER A 12 1.10 4.84 13.81
N VAL A 13 1.52 5.77 12.96
CA VAL A 13 0.88 6.00 11.65
C VAL A 13 1.03 4.77 10.75
N LEU A 14 2.22 4.17 10.74
CA LEU A 14 2.46 2.95 9.96
C LEU A 14 1.65 1.78 10.48
N GLN A 15 1.50 1.65 11.80
CA GLN A 15 0.65 0.63 12.39
C GLN A 15 -0.82 0.83 12.02
N THR A 16 -1.29 2.07 12.02
CA THR A 16 -2.64 2.42 11.58
C THR A 16 -2.85 2.06 10.12
N TYR A 17 -1.86 2.35 9.27
CA TYR A 17 -1.89 1.95 7.86
C TYR A 17 -2.03 0.43 7.74
N HIS A 18 -1.20 -0.31 8.47
CA HIS A 18 -1.24 -1.77 8.44
C HIS A 18 -2.62 -2.30 8.83
N ASP A 19 -3.16 -1.84 9.94
CA ASP A 19 -4.43 -2.35 10.48
C ASP A 19 -5.64 -1.96 9.63
N ASN A 20 -5.66 -0.73 9.10
CA ASN A 20 -6.84 -0.17 8.46
C ASN A 20 -6.80 -0.22 6.94
N TYR A 21 -5.64 -0.44 6.34
CA TYR A 21 -5.49 -0.45 4.87
C TYR A 21 -4.84 -1.74 4.36
N ALA A 22 -3.73 -2.17 4.92
CA ALA A 22 -3.01 -3.35 4.46
C ALA A 22 -3.77 -4.64 4.75
N VAL A 23 -4.26 -4.82 5.96
CA VAL A 23 -5.01 -6.03 6.36
C VAL A 23 -6.31 -6.15 5.57
N PRO A 24 -7.16 -5.10 5.46
CA PRO A 24 -8.35 -5.18 4.61
C PRO A 24 -8.03 -5.45 3.14
N MET A 25 -6.96 -4.86 2.62
CA MET A 25 -6.52 -5.12 1.25
C MET A 25 -6.19 -6.59 1.03
N LEU A 26 -5.44 -7.19 1.95
CA LEU A 26 -5.08 -8.61 1.88
C LEU A 26 -6.29 -9.51 2.02
N THR A 27 -7.24 -9.16 2.89
CA THR A 27 -8.48 -9.90 3.07
C THR A 27 -9.29 -9.92 1.77
N LEU A 28 -9.45 -8.76 1.13
CA LEU A 28 -10.17 -8.65 -0.13
C LEU A 28 -9.44 -9.33 -1.28
N LEU A 29 -8.10 -9.31 -1.25
CA LEU A 29 -7.30 -10.06 -2.23
C LEU A 29 -7.57 -11.56 -2.12
N ASN A 30 -7.59 -12.10 -0.90
CA ASN A 30 -7.88 -13.52 -0.66
C ASN A 30 -9.29 -13.89 -1.11
N GLU A 31 -10.28 -13.02 -0.85
CA GLU A 31 -11.65 -13.23 -1.32
C GLU A 31 -11.73 -13.25 -2.84
N MET A 32 -11.02 -12.34 -3.50
CA MET A 32 -10.94 -12.28 -4.95
C MET A 32 -10.33 -13.57 -5.52
N GLN A 33 -9.25 -14.06 -4.93
CA GLN A 33 -8.60 -15.29 -5.38
C GLN A 33 -9.52 -16.50 -5.23
N ARG A 34 -10.34 -16.52 -4.18
CA ARG A 34 -11.27 -17.62 -3.93
C ARG A 34 -12.49 -17.55 -4.85
N ASP A 35 -13.12 -16.39 -4.98
CA ASP A 35 -14.41 -16.23 -5.63
C ASP A 35 -14.33 -15.85 -7.12
N ARG A 36 -13.31 -15.09 -7.48
CA ARG A 36 -13.00 -14.65 -8.87
C ARG A 36 -14.20 -14.09 -9.61
N THR A 37 -14.93 -13.18 -8.98
CA THR A 37 -16.07 -12.49 -9.55
C THR A 37 -15.72 -11.04 -9.88
N PRO A 38 -16.46 -10.37 -10.79
CA PRO A 38 -16.24 -8.93 -11.03
C PRO A 38 -16.38 -8.09 -9.76
N GLU A 39 -17.30 -8.47 -8.86
CA GLU A 39 -17.53 -7.75 -7.61
C GLU A 39 -16.30 -7.86 -6.67
N SER A 40 -15.75 -9.07 -6.51
CA SER A 40 -14.59 -9.29 -5.66
C SER A 40 -13.35 -8.61 -6.26
N LEU A 41 -13.22 -8.62 -7.59
CA LEU A 41 -12.14 -7.92 -8.28
C LEU A 41 -12.20 -6.42 -8.02
N LEU A 42 -13.40 -5.82 -8.15
CA LEU A 42 -13.59 -4.40 -7.94
C LEU A 42 -13.28 -4.00 -6.50
N ALA A 43 -13.73 -4.80 -5.53
CA ALA A 43 -13.45 -4.56 -4.12
C ALA A 43 -11.94 -4.58 -3.83
N ALA A 44 -11.22 -5.54 -4.42
CA ALA A 44 -9.76 -5.64 -4.27
C ALA A 44 -9.06 -4.42 -4.87
N ILE A 45 -9.48 -3.97 -6.05
CA ILE A 45 -8.91 -2.79 -6.71
C ILE A 45 -9.11 -1.54 -5.85
N LYS A 46 -10.31 -1.34 -5.32
CA LYS A 46 -10.60 -0.18 -4.46
C LYS A 46 -9.74 -0.19 -3.20
N ALA A 47 -9.57 -1.35 -2.57
CA ALA A 47 -8.73 -1.47 -1.39
C ALA A 47 -7.27 -1.15 -1.70
N GLN A 48 -6.77 -1.58 -2.85
CA GLN A 48 -5.41 -1.29 -3.30
C GLN A 48 -5.22 0.20 -3.58
N ASP A 49 -6.19 0.85 -4.20
CA ASP A 49 -6.14 2.29 -4.48
C ASP A 49 -6.07 3.09 -3.18
N LEU A 50 -6.87 2.72 -2.18
CA LEU A 50 -6.84 3.36 -0.87
C LEU A 50 -5.51 3.15 -0.16
N ALA A 51 -4.99 1.93 -0.19
CA ALA A 51 -3.71 1.61 0.43
C ALA A 51 -2.57 2.39 -0.24
N GLN A 52 -2.59 2.48 -1.56
CA GLN A 52 -1.58 3.22 -2.32
C GLN A 52 -1.61 4.71 -2.01
N ALA A 53 -2.80 5.30 -1.96
CA ALA A 53 -2.95 6.72 -1.64
C ALA A 53 -2.45 7.03 -0.23
N MET A 54 -2.79 6.19 0.74
CA MET A 54 -2.35 6.37 2.12
C MET A 54 -0.84 6.22 2.25
N LEU A 55 -0.26 5.22 1.59
CA LEU A 55 1.17 4.95 1.65
C LEU A 55 1.98 6.10 1.01
N SER A 56 1.48 6.66 -0.11
CA SER A 56 2.06 7.84 -0.74
C SER A 56 2.05 9.03 0.20
N HIS A 57 0.94 9.24 0.90
CA HIS A 57 0.81 10.33 1.87
C HIS A 57 1.80 10.18 3.02
N ILE A 58 1.93 8.97 3.56
CA ILE A 58 2.88 8.68 4.64
C ILE A 58 4.31 8.94 4.17
N SER A 59 4.64 8.50 2.96
CA SER A 59 5.97 8.73 2.37
C SER A 59 6.29 10.22 2.26
N ASP A 60 5.32 11.04 1.82
CA ASP A 60 5.48 12.48 1.73
C ASP A 60 5.71 13.13 3.10
N VAL A 61 4.95 12.70 4.11
CA VAL A 61 5.10 13.21 5.48
C VAL A 61 6.48 12.86 6.04
N VAL A 62 6.91 11.63 5.84
CA VAL A 62 8.25 11.19 6.28
C VAL A 62 9.34 12.03 5.62
N SER A 63 9.24 12.26 4.32
CA SER A 63 10.21 13.06 3.57
C SER A 63 10.27 14.50 4.09
N ARG A 64 9.12 15.08 4.40
CA ARG A 64 9.07 16.45 4.96
C ARG A 64 9.70 16.53 6.32
N ILE A 65 9.42 15.56 7.20
CA ILE A 65 10.01 15.52 8.54
C ILE A 65 11.53 15.36 8.44
N ALA A 66 12.00 14.45 7.58
CA ALA A 66 13.43 14.21 7.41
C ALA A 66 14.17 15.43 6.85
N ALA A 67 13.48 16.25 6.04
CA ALA A 67 14.06 17.45 5.44
C ALA A 67 14.04 18.66 6.36
N MET A 68 13.40 18.62 7.50
CA MET A 68 13.35 19.74 8.45
C MET A 68 14.74 20.00 9.04
N GLU A 69 15.10 21.28 9.15
CA GLU A 69 16.39 21.70 9.68
C GLU A 69 16.62 21.19 11.11
N HIS A 70 15.56 21.12 11.91
CA HIS A 70 15.62 20.65 13.28
C HIS A 70 14.85 19.33 13.47
N SER A 71 15.03 18.42 12.50
CA SER A 71 14.39 17.11 12.58
C SER A 71 14.83 16.35 13.83
N THR A 72 13.87 15.74 14.52
CA THR A 72 14.13 14.90 15.68
C THR A 72 14.40 13.44 15.29
N LEU A 73 14.30 13.11 14.00
CA LEU A 73 14.62 11.76 13.52
C LEU A 73 16.13 11.58 13.40
N THR A 74 16.64 10.51 13.98
CA THR A 74 18.02 10.10 13.73
C THR A 74 18.09 9.42 12.36
N GLN A 75 19.31 9.27 11.84
CA GLN A 75 19.51 8.58 10.56
C GLN A 75 19.02 7.12 10.64
N ASP A 76 19.30 6.43 11.74
CA ASP A 76 18.86 5.05 11.94
C ASP A 76 17.33 4.95 11.98
N GLU A 77 16.67 5.89 12.65
CA GLU A 77 15.20 5.94 12.70
C GLU A 77 14.61 6.20 11.33
N ALA A 78 15.18 7.13 10.57
CA ALA A 78 14.73 7.44 9.21
C ALA A 78 14.91 6.24 8.29
N ASP A 79 16.02 5.53 8.40
CA ASP A 79 16.29 4.32 7.62
C ASP A 79 15.29 3.21 7.94
N SER A 80 14.97 3.05 9.22
CA SER A 80 13.98 2.05 9.69
C SER A 80 12.60 2.34 9.10
N ILE A 81 12.16 3.59 9.15
CA ILE A 81 10.87 4.01 8.57
C ILE A 81 10.85 3.78 7.05
N SER A 82 11.94 4.15 6.37
CA SER A 82 12.04 3.97 4.92
C SER A 82 11.98 2.50 4.54
N GLU A 83 12.60 1.62 5.32
CA GLU A 83 12.55 0.17 5.10
C GLU A 83 11.13 -0.37 5.25
N GLU A 84 10.41 0.05 6.29
CA GLU A 84 9.01 -0.36 6.49
C GLU A 84 8.11 0.10 5.34
N ILE A 85 8.31 1.33 4.85
CA ILE A 85 7.56 1.84 3.70
C ILE A 85 7.88 1.04 2.44
N SER A 86 9.15 0.71 2.23
CA SER A 86 9.59 -0.10 1.08
C SER A 86 8.96 -1.49 1.10
N ASP A 87 8.92 -2.12 2.28
CA ASP A 87 8.29 -3.43 2.45
C ASP A 87 6.79 -3.36 2.15
N ALA A 88 6.12 -2.30 2.62
CA ALA A 88 4.70 -2.09 2.36
C ALA A 88 4.42 -1.86 0.88
N LEU A 89 5.29 -1.12 0.18
CA LEU A 89 5.18 -0.92 -1.26
C LEU A 89 5.35 -2.21 -2.05
N LEU A 90 6.31 -3.04 -1.64
CA LEU A 90 6.55 -4.31 -2.28
C LEU A 90 5.33 -5.23 -2.17
N MET A 91 4.73 -5.29 -0.98
CA MET A 91 3.50 -6.04 -0.75
C MET A 91 2.37 -5.53 -1.63
N LEU A 92 2.21 -4.21 -1.72
CA LEU A 92 1.19 -3.57 -2.54
C LEU A 92 1.37 -3.95 -4.03
N PHE A 93 2.59 -3.89 -4.54
CA PHE A 93 2.87 -4.26 -5.93
C PHE A 93 2.56 -5.73 -6.21
N GLN A 94 2.84 -6.62 -5.26
CA GLN A 94 2.49 -8.03 -5.39
C GLN A 94 0.98 -8.22 -5.47
N CYS A 95 0.22 -7.49 -4.65
CA CYS A 95 -1.25 -7.53 -4.68
C CYS A 95 -1.80 -7.01 -6.01
N ILE A 96 -1.23 -5.93 -6.54
CA ILE A 96 -1.62 -5.37 -7.83
C ILE A 96 -1.38 -6.39 -8.94
N GLU A 97 -0.26 -7.10 -8.92
CA GLU A 97 0.08 -8.10 -9.91
C GLU A 97 -0.92 -9.26 -9.90
N GLU A 98 -1.26 -9.77 -8.71
CA GLU A 98 -2.25 -10.83 -8.57
C GLU A 98 -3.64 -10.39 -9.03
N THR A 99 -4.01 -9.14 -8.74
CA THR A 99 -5.28 -8.56 -9.18
C THR A 99 -5.33 -8.47 -10.70
N ARG A 100 -4.23 -8.07 -11.33
CA ARG A 100 -4.12 -7.99 -12.79
C ARG A 100 -4.31 -9.35 -13.44
N GLU A 101 -3.73 -10.41 -12.87
CA GLU A 101 -3.87 -11.77 -13.37
C GLU A 101 -5.33 -12.23 -13.35
N VAL A 102 -6.03 -11.98 -12.24
CA VAL A 102 -7.45 -12.32 -12.13
C VAL A 102 -8.29 -11.49 -13.12
N ALA A 103 -7.98 -10.20 -13.27
CA ALA A 103 -8.66 -9.34 -14.22
C ALA A 103 -8.55 -9.88 -15.65
N LEU A 104 -7.38 -10.38 -16.04
CA LEU A 104 -7.16 -10.97 -17.37
C LEU A 104 -7.96 -12.25 -17.57
N GLU A 105 -8.17 -13.04 -16.52
CA GLU A 105 -9.00 -14.24 -16.57
C GLU A 105 -10.49 -13.90 -16.73
N LEU A 106 -10.96 -12.87 -16.01
CA LEU A 106 -12.37 -12.48 -16.02
C LEU A 106 -12.77 -11.70 -17.25
N VAL A 107 -11.80 -11.14 -17.97
CA VAL A 107 -12.05 -10.31 -19.15
C VAL A 107 -11.29 -10.89 -20.34
N PRO A 108 -11.84 -11.94 -20.98
CA PRO A 108 -11.14 -12.61 -22.08
C PRO A 108 -11.10 -11.80 -23.38
N ASN A 109 -11.94 -10.77 -23.52
CA ASN A 109 -12.00 -9.94 -24.74
C ASN A 109 -10.78 -9.01 -24.80
N THR A 110 -10.06 -9.04 -25.94
CA THR A 110 -8.85 -8.25 -26.14
C THR A 110 -9.06 -6.75 -25.97
N ASN A 111 -10.17 -6.23 -26.50
CA ASN A 111 -10.47 -4.80 -26.38
C ASN A 111 -10.67 -4.36 -24.94
N THR A 112 -11.32 -5.20 -24.17
CA THR A 112 -11.56 -4.92 -22.74
C THR A 112 -10.27 -5.03 -21.95
N ARG A 113 -9.39 -5.98 -22.32
CA ARG A 113 -8.04 -6.08 -21.71
C ARG A 113 -7.24 -4.82 -21.95
N GLU A 114 -7.26 -4.29 -23.19
CA GLU A 114 -6.59 -3.05 -23.53
C GLU A 114 -7.14 -1.88 -22.71
N ALA A 115 -8.45 -1.81 -22.53
CA ALA A 115 -9.08 -0.78 -21.71
C ALA A 115 -8.60 -0.83 -20.27
N LEU A 116 -8.42 -2.05 -19.70
CA LEU A 116 -7.90 -2.21 -18.35
C LEU A 116 -6.45 -1.74 -18.22
N TYR A 117 -5.62 -2.01 -19.24
CA TYR A 117 -4.23 -1.58 -19.23
C TYR A 117 -4.06 -0.08 -19.46
N ASN A 118 -4.95 0.54 -20.18
CA ASN A 118 -4.89 1.97 -20.51
C ASN A 118 -5.62 2.84 -19.47
N TYR A 119 -6.17 2.22 -18.48
CA TYR A 119 -6.86 2.89 -17.40
C TYR A 119 -5.88 3.49 -16.36
#